data_e6bcac1bb35d5c7ab9e8f098fdb0e533
#
_entry.id   e6bcac1bb35d5c7ab9e8f098fdb0e533
#
_cell.length_a   1.000
_cell.length_b   1.000
_cell.length_c   1.000
_cell.angle_alpha   90.00
_cell.angle_beta   90.00
_cell.angle_gamma   90.00
#
_symmetry.space_group_name_H-M   'P 1'
#
loop_
_entity.id
_entity.type
_entity.pdbx_description
1 polymer ?
#
loop_
_entity_poly.entity_id
_entity_poly.type
_entity_poly.pdbx_seq_one_letter_code
_entity_poly.pdbx_strand_id
1 'polypeptide(L)'
;MNKIRFGVVGTNFITDWVIAGAREDDRFELAAVCSRTKERAEEFAAKHNIPHIFTSLEEMAASDKVDAIYIASPNYAHAEQSILCMNHGKHVLCEKPMAANAREARKMVECSRKNGVALMEAMKSTLSPNFLAAKANLNRIGTPRRYFASFCQYSSRYDKFKEGVVLNAFRPELANGAMMDIGVYTIYPLVVLFGKPQAINAQGVVISSGVDGQGAVNMQYDGLNATVLYSKIANSQLPAEIEGEDGNILIDRIQTPVNVRFYPRQAPASGHEKRTEGELLSQPEEHNEYYYEVKEFIDLIEQGRVESKINSHENSITTLEIIDEVRRQLGVRYSSDEE
;
A
#
# COMPACT_ATOMS: atom_id res chain seq x y z
N MET A 1 -30.11 0.44 1.78
CA MET A 1 -28.99 1.35 1.44
C MET A 1 -28.74 1.24 -0.06
N ASN A 2 -28.46 2.35 -0.74
CA ASN A 2 -28.06 2.27 -2.15
C ASN A 2 -26.64 1.67 -2.20
N LYS A 3 -26.41 0.74 -3.14
CA LYS A 3 -25.08 0.19 -3.35
C LYS A 3 -24.18 1.21 -4.03
N ILE A 4 -22.89 1.20 -3.71
CA ILE A 4 -21.87 1.99 -4.41
C ILE A 4 -21.42 1.18 -5.63
N ARG A 5 -21.60 1.74 -6.81
CA ARG A 5 -21.27 1.09 -8.09
C ARG A 5 -19.81 1.35 -8.45
N PHE A 6 -19.02 0.29 -8.41
CA PHE A 6 -17.59 0.35 -8.72
C PHE A 6 -17.30 0.02 -10.17
N GLY A 7 -16.49 0.85 -10.80
CA GLY A 7 -15.74 0.50 -12.00
C GLY A 7 -14.33 0.04 -11.63
N VAL A 8 -13.76 -0.93 -12.35
CA VAL A 8 -12.38 -1.36 -12.15
C VAL A 8 -11.54 -1.08 -13.38
N VAL A 9 -10.30 -0.60 -13.17
CA VAL A 9 -9.28 -0.34 -14.21
C VAL A 9 -8.11 -1.27 -13.98
N GLY A 10 -7.83 -2.14 -14.95
CA GLY A 10 -6.85 -3.21 -14.81
C GLY A 10 -7.50 -4.55 -14.51
N THR A 11 -7.04 -5.58 -15.24
CA THR A 11 -7.61 -6.94 -15.24
C THR A 11 -6.56 -7.98 -14.85
N ASN A 12 -5.74 -7.66 -13.84
CA ASN A 12 -4.73 -8.56 -13.32
C ASN A 12 -5.20 -9.22 -12.00
N PHE A 13 -4.38 -10.12 -11.44
CA PHE A 13 -4.70 -10.91 -10.26
C PHE A 13 -5.01 -10.06 -9.01
N ILE A 14 -4.43 -8.85 -8.87
CA ILE A 14 -4.73 -7.98 -7.72
C ILE A 14 -6.18 -7.52 -7.76
N THR A 15 -6.69 -7.19 -8.94
CA THR A 15 -8.10 -6.82 -9.12
C THR A 15 -9.03 -7.98 -8.74
N ASP A 16 -8.66 -9.23 -9.06
CA ASP A 16 -9.42 -10.41 -8.63
C ASP A 16 -9.51 -10.51 -7.11
N TRP A 17 -8.40 -10.27 -6.41
CA TRP A 17 -8.33 -10.36 -4.95
C TRP A 17 -9.11 -9.24 -4.26
N VAL A 18 -9.00 -8.03 -4.77
CA VAL A 18 -9.77 -6.88 -4.25
C VAL A 18 -11.26 -7.09 -4.46
N ILE A 19 -11.69 -7.57 -5.62
CA ILE A 19 -13.11 -7.91 -5.87
C ILE A 19 -13.60 -8.99 -4.89
N ALA A 20 -12.79 -9.99 -4.60
CA ALA A 20 -13.16 -11.04 -3.65
C ALA A 20 -13.42 -10.47 -2.25
N GLY A 21 -12.55 -9.60 -1.74
CA GLY A 21 -12.77 -8.92 -0.46
C GLY A 21 -13.91 -7.91 -0.50
N ALA A 22 -14.03 -7.14 -1.57
CA ALA A 22 -15.09 -6.14 -1.74
C ALA A 22 -16.50 -6.74 -1.71
N ARG A 23 -16.67 -7.95 -2.23
CA ARG A 23 -17.96 -8.66 -2.25
C ARG A 23 -18.46 -9.10 -0.88
N GLU A 24 -17.62 -9.03 0.15
CA GLU A 24 -18.04 -9.26 1.53
C GLU A 24 -18.78 -8.06 2.15
N ASP A 25 -18.73 -6.88 1.49
CA ASP A 25 -19.53 -5.71 1.89
C ASP A 25 -20.79 -5.63 1.01
N ASP A 26 -21.97 -5.73 1.62
CA ASP A 26 -23.26 -5.71 0.93
C ASP A 26 -23.54 -4.39 0.18
N ARG A 27 -22.79 -3.33 0.49
CA ARG A 27 -22.88 -2.01 -0.17
C ARG A 27 -22.06 -1.94 -1.44
N PHE A 28 -21.16 -2.90 -1.68
CA PHE A 28 -20.37 -2.97 -2.90
C PHE A 28 -21.19 -3.51 -4.08
N GLU A 29 -21.06 -2.89 -5.24
CA GLU A 29 -21.56 -3.39 -6.52
C GLU A 29 -20.49 -3.25 -7.60
N LEU A 30 -20.10 -4.38 -8.20
CA LEU A 30 -19.16 -4.39 -9.32
C LEU A 30 -19.92 -4.12 -10.62
N ALA A 31 -19.93 -2.85 -11.08
CA ALA A 31 -20.77 -2.37 -12.16
C ALA A 31 -20.06 -2.31 -13.52
N ALA A 32 -18.76 -2.01 -13.55
CA ALA A 32 -18.04 -1.80 -14.80
C ALA A 32 -16.60 -2.29 -14.77
N VAL A 33 -16.06 -2.62 -15.95
CA VAL A 33 -14.63 -2.85 -16.16
C VAL A 33 -14.14 -2.01 -17.35
N CYS A 34 -12.94 -1.43 -17.18
CA CYS A 34 -12.20 -0.78 -18.26
C CYS A 34 -10.89 -1.51 -18.53
N SER A 35 -10.66 -1.90 -19.78
CA SER A 35 -9.41 -2.51 -20.25
C SER A 35 -9.03 -1.95 -21.61
N ARG A 36 -7.72 -1.94 -21.91
CA ARG A 36 -7.18 -1.41 -23.17
C ARG A 36 -7.68 -2.13 -24.42
N THR A 37 -8.10 -3.38 -24.30
CA THR A 37 -8.69 -4.15 -25.40
C THR A 37 -10.05 -4.68 -24.99
N LYS A 38 -10.96 -4.75 -25.98
CA LYS A 38 -12.32 -5.21 -25.79
C LYS A 38 -12.35 -6.69 -25.34
N GLU A 39 -11.52 -7.50 -25.94
CA GLU A 39 -11.44 -8.95 -25.66
C GLU A 39 -11.10 -9.21 -24.20
N ARG A 40 -10.10 -8.48 -23.65
CA ARG A 40 -9.75 -8.60 -22.22
C ARG A 40 -10.83 -8.09 -21.31
N ALA A 41 -11.52 -7.03 -21.69
CA ALA A 41 -12.64 -6.49 -20.91
C ALA A 41 -13.80 -7.48 -20.89
N GLU A 42 -14.15 -8.12 -22.03
CA GLU A 42 -15.18 -9.13 -22.15
C GLU A 42 -14.85 -10.40 -21.34
N GLU A 43 -13.60 -10.90 -21.44
CA GLU A 43 -13.14 -12.05 -20.65
C GLU A 43 -13.26 -11.78 -19.14
N PHE A 44 -12.78 -10.63 -18.69
CA PHE A 44 -12.84 -10.24 -17.28
C PHE A 44 -14.27 -10.00 -16.80
N ALA A 45 -15.09 -9.36 -17.63
CA ALA A 45 -16.50 -9.15 -17.36
C ALA A 45 -17.28 -10.47 -17.22
N ALA A 46 -17.03 -11.43 -18.11
CA ALA A 46 -17.64 -12.77 -18.02
C ALA A 46 -17.23 -13.50 -16.75
N LYS A 47 -15.94 -13.43 -16.36
CA LYS A 47 -15.41 -14.04 -15.13
C LYS A 47 -16.10 -13.53 -13.87
N HIS A 48 -16.38 -12.23 -13.82
CA HIS A 48 -16.88 -11.56 -12.61
C HIS A 48 -18.36 -11.17 -12.69
N ASN A 49 -19.07 -11.47 -13.80
CA ASN A 49 -20.45 -11.06 -14.09
C ASN A 49 -20.63 -9.53 -14.07
N ILE A 50 -19.75 -8.81 -14.77
CA ILE A 50 -19.78 -7.34 -14.83
C ILE A 50 -20.67 -6.89 -15.96
N PRO A 51 -21.71 -6.05 -15.72
CA PRO A 51 -22.70 -5.70 -16.74
C PRO A 51 -22.18 -4.69 -17.79
N HIS A 52 -21.22 -3.82 -17.44
CA HIS A 52 -20.76 -2.75 -18.33
C HIS A 52 -19.27 -2.88 -18.64
N ILE A 53 -18.95 -2.77 -19.94
CA ILE A 53 -17.59 -2.91 -20.47
C ILE A 53 -17.20 -1.61 -21.17
N PHE A 54 -15.99 -1.11 -20.85
CA PHE A 54 -15.40 0.07 -21.45
C PHE A 54 -14.00 -0.21 -21.96
N THR A 55 -13.63 0.41 -23.07
CA THR A 55 -12.26 0.44 -23.60
C THR A 55 -11.61 1.83 -23.47
N SER A 56 -12.41 2.83 -23.07
CA SER A 56 -11.98 4.17 -22.72
C SER A 56 -12.31 4.47 -21.27
N LEU A 57 -11.29 4.89 -20.50
CA LEU A 57 -11.46 5.30 -19.11
C LEU A 57 -12.32 6.56 -19.02
N GLU A 58 -12.14 7.49 -19.95
CA GLU A 58 -12.93 8.73 -20.00
C GLU A 58 -14.42 8.43 -20.20
N GLU A 59 -14.78 7.52 -21.12
CA GLU A 59 -16.16 7.10 -21.31
C GLU A 59 -16.73 6.44 -20.04
N MET A 60 -15.97 5.61 -19.35
CA MET A 60 -16.42 5.01 -18.09
C MET A 60 -16.59 6.08 -17.01
N ALA A 61 -15.64 6.99 -16.87
CA ALA A 61 -15.70 8.07 -15.88
C ALA A 61 -16.85 9.06 -16.17
N ALA A 62 -17.13 9.36 -17.42
CA ALA A 62 -18.24 10.24 -17.82
C ALA A 62 -19.61 9.56 -17.69
N SER A 63 -19.67 8.24 -17.59
CA SER A 63 -20.92 7.49 -17.55
C SER A 63 -21.67 7.63 -16.21
N ASP A 64 -22.97 7.34 -16.24
CA ASP A 64 -23.82 7.19 -15.06
C ASP A 64 -23.77 5.78 -14.44
N LYS A 65 -22.87 4.91 -14.92
CA LYS A 65 -22.81 3.50 -14.53
C LYS A 65 -21.99 3.26 -13.27
N VAL A 66 -21.11 4.18 -12.91
CA VAL A 66 -20.17 4.06 -11.78
C VAL A 66 -20.23 5.28 -10.87
N ASP A 67 -20.09 5.06 -9.58
CA ASP A 67 -19.96 6.09 -8.55
C ASP A 67 -18.50 6.20 -8.09
N ALA A 68 -17.80 5.08 -8.08
CA ALA A 68 -16.42 4.96 -7.64
C ALA A 68 -15.60 4.11 -8.62
N ILE A 69 -14.29 4.36 -8.68
CA ILE A 69 -13.38 3.63 -9.59
C ILE A 69 -12.18 3.12 -8.78
N TYR A 70 -11.94 1.80 -8.88
CA TYR A 70 -10.72 1.18 -8.40
C TYR A 70 -9.69 1.16 -9.52
N ILE A 71 -8.52 1.76 -9.27
CA ILE A 71 -7.42 1.86 -10.25
C ILE A 71 -6.30 0.90 -9.87
N ALA A 72 -6.07 -0.11 -10.72
CA ALA A 72 -5.03 -1.12 -10.59
C ALA A 72 -4.21 -1.26 -11.88
N SER A 73 -3.96 -0.17 -12.53
CA SER A 73 -3.04 -0.02 -13.67
C SER A 73 -1.57 -0.06 -13.20
N PRO A 74 -0.57 0.01 -14.09
CA PRO A 74 0.81 0.24 -13.68
C PRO A 74 1.02 1.60 -12.99
N ASN A 75 1.95 1.66 -12.03
CA ASN A 75 2.15 2.80 -11.13
C ASN A 75 2.26 4.16 -11.84
N TYR A 76 2.94 4.22 -13.00
CA TYR A 76 3.10 5.46 -13.78
C TYR A 76 1.77 6.08 -14.24
N ALA A 77 0.70 5.28 -14.35
CA ALA A 77 -0.58 5.73 -14.86
C ALA A 77 -1.57 6.11 -13.75
N HIS A 78 -1.24 5.83 -12.49
CA HIS A 78 -2.15 6.02 -11.36
C HIS A 78 -2.62 7.47 -11.23
N ALA A 79 -1.69 8.44 -11.32
CA ALA A 79 -2.02 9.85 -11.13
C ALA A 79 -2.92 10.41 -12.23
N GLU A 80 -2.55 10.21 -13.49
CA GLU A 80 -3.32 10.68 -14.64
C GLU A 80 -4.73 10.09 -14.63
N GLN A 81 -4.85 8.78 -14.46
CA GLN A 81 -6.14 8.08 -14.45
C GLN A 81 -7.02 8.49 -13.27
N SER A 82 -6.44 8.63 -12.08
CA SER A 82 -7.17 9.08 -10.89
C SER A 82 -7.71 10.51 -11.06
N ILE A 83 -6.87 11.42 -11.56
CA ILE A 83 -7.24 12.81 -11.81
C ILE A 83 -8.36 12.89 -12.86
N LEU A 84 -8.27 12.11 -13.95
CA LEU A 84 -9.33 12.02 -14.95
C LEU A 84 -10.65 11.59 -14.30
N CYS A 85 -10.67 10.51 -13.53
CA CYS A 85 -11.87 10.01 -12.86
C CYS A 85 -12.46 11.04 -11.88
N MET A 86 -11.62 11.67 -11.06
CA MET A 86 -12.05 12.66 -10.08
C MET A 86 -12.59 13.95 -10.73
N ASN A 87 -12.09 14.35 -11.90
CA ASN A 87 -12.61 15.46 -12.67
C ASN A 87 -14.01 15.18 -13.24
N HIS A 88 -14.40 13.92 -13.38
CA HIS A 88 -15.75 13.48 -13.70
C HIS A 88 -16.61 13.21 -12.46
N GLY A 89 -16.16 13.65 -11.27
CA GLY A 89 -16.91 13.51 -10.02
C GLY A 89 -16.92 12.09 -9.44
N LYS A 90 -16.01 11.20 -9.88
CA LYS A 90 -15.93 9.82 -9.37
C LYS A 90 -14.98 9.74 -8.18
N HIS A 91 -15.39 8.98 -7.16
CA HIS A 91 -14.50 8.60 -6.05
C HIS A 91 -13.43 7.62 -6.53
N VAL A 92 -12.23 7.68 -5.99
CA VAL A 92 -11.11 6.84 -6.45
C VAL A 92 -10.44 6.09 -5.30
N LEU A 93 -10.42 4.76 -5.42
CA LEU A 93 -9.55 3.86 -4.67
C LEU A 93 -8.39 3.49 -5.58
N CYS A 94 -7.17 3.94 -5.25
CA CYS A 94 -6.00 3.74 -6.09
C CYS A 94 -5.04 2.73 -5.48
N GLU A 95 -4.59 1.75 -6.27
CA GLU A 95 -3.55 0.80 -5.84
C GLU A 95 -2.29 1.50 -5.34
N LYS A 96 -1.63 0.80 -4.44
CA LYS A 96 -0.33 1.22 -3.91
C LYS A 96 0.82 0.91 -4.90
N PRO A 97 1.86 1.74 -4.93
CA PRO A 97 1.91 3.08 -4.34
C PRO A 97 0.96 4.02 -5.08
N MET A 98 0.41 5.01 -4.37
CA MET A 98 -0.64 5.89 -4.90
C MET A 98 -0.26 6.58 -6.22
N ALA A 99 1.02 6.89 -6.41
CA ALA A 99 1.58 7.52 -7.59
C ALA A 99 3.04 7.10 -7.82
N ALA A 100 3.64 7.50 -8.93
CA ALA A 100 5.04 7.24 -9.22
C ALA A 100 6.02 8.08 -8.35
N ASN A 101 5.55 9.22 -7.82
CA ASN A 101 6.30 10.10 -6.92
C ASN A 101 5.36 11.01 -6.09
N ALA A 102 5.92 11.69 -5.09
CA ALA A 102 5.15 12.55 -4.20
C ALA A 102 4.55 13.78 -4.90
N ARG A 103 5.16 14.29 -5.96
CA ARG A 103 4.63 15.42 -6.76
C ARG A 103 3.31 15.04 -7.44
N GLU A 104 3.26 13.86 -8.04
CA GLU A 104 2.03 13.34 -8.66
C GLU A 104 0.95 13.09 -7.61
N ALA A 105 1.30 12.50 -6.46
CA ALA A 105 0.35 12.30 -5.36
C ALA A 105 -0.27 13.62 -4.87
N ARG A 106 0.51 14.70 -4.78
CA ARG A 106 -0.03 16.03 -4.44
C ARG A 106 -1.05 16.53 -5.46
N LYS A 107 -0.80 16.34 -6.76
CA LYS A 107 -1.77 16.69 -7.83
C LYS A 107 -3.08 15.89 -7.68
N MET A 108 -2.98 14.59 -7.34
CA MET A 108 -4.17 13.76 -7.08
C MET A 108 -4.97 14.28 -5.88
N VAL A 109 -4.31 14.57 -4.77
CA VAL A 109 -4.93 15.10 -3.54
C VAL A 109 -5.59 16.46 -3.79
N GLU A 110 -4.93 17.35 -4.51
CA GLU A 110 -5.51 18.65 -4.89
C GLU A 110 -6.77 18.46 -5.73
N CYS A 111 -6.74 17.55 -6.70
CA CYS A 111 -7.89 17.23 -7.55
C CYS A 111 -9.06 16.65 -6.73
N SER A 112 -8.80 15.71 -5.81
CA SER A 112 -9.80 15.15 -4.90
C SER A 112 -10.49 16.23 -4.07
N ARG A 113 -9.72 17.10 -3.42
CA ARG A 113 -10.24 18.20 -2.59
C ARG A 113 -11.03 19.21 -3.41
N LYS A 114 -10.54 19.57 -4.59
CA LYS A 114 -11.22 20.51 -5.51
C LYS A 114 -12.60 19.99 -5.95
N ASN A 115 -12.69 18.70 -6.25
CA ASN A 115 -13.92 18.09 -6.72
C ASN A 115 -14.82 17.54 -5.60
N GLY A 116 -14.34 17.54 -4.33
CA GLY A 116 -15.10 17.03 -3.19
C GLY A 116 -15.35 15.52 -3.24
N VAL A 117 -14.47 14.75 -3.88
CA VAL A 117 -14.58 13.30 -4.03
C VAL A 117 -13.55 12.55 -3.18
N ALA A 118 -13.90 11.38 -2.70
CA ALA A 118 -12.99 10.54 -1.92
C ALA A 118 -11.84 10.04 -2.80
N LEU A 119 -10.61 10.17 -2.28
CA LEU A 119 -9.39 9.52 -2.79
C LEU A 119 -8.73 8.78 -1.65
N MET A 120 -8.43 7.50 -1.85
CA MET A 120 -7.70 6.70 -0.86
C MET A 120 -6.70 5.77 -1.55
N GLU A 121 -5.52 5.63 -0.97
CA GLU A 121 -4.56 4.60 -1.36
C GLU A 121 -4.98 3.24 -0.81
N ALA A 122 -4.98 2.22 -1.67
CA ALA A 122 -5.31 0.84 -1.32
C ALA A 122 -4.11 0.18 -0.59
N MET A 123 -3.82 0.68 0.61
CA MET A 123 -2.81 0.14 1.51
C MET A 123 -3.51 -0.73 2.57
N LYS A 124 -3.82 -1.97 2.21
CA LYS A 124 -4.60 -2.91 3.02
C LYS A 124 -4.01 -3.19 4.40
N SER A 125 -2.67 -3.21 4.50
CA SER A 125 -1.97 -3.61 5.73
C SER A 125 -2.30 -2.71 6.93
N THR A 126 -2.45 -1.41 6.71
CA THR A 126 -2.69 -0.41 7.77
C THR A 126 -4.15 -0.32 8.23
N LEU A 127 -5.06 -0.88 7.45
CA LEU A 127 -6.50 -0.97 7.78
C LEU A 127 -6.88 -2.33 8.34
N SER A 128 -5.96 -3.30 8.37
CA SER A 128 -6.21 -4.61 8.97
C SER A 128 -6.47 -4.50 10.48
N PRO A 129 -7.38 -5.31 11.06
CA PRO A 129 -7.64 -5.33 12.50
C PRO A 129 -6.37 -5.54 13.32
N ASN A 130 -5.44 -6.34 12.82
CA ASN A 130 -4.19 -6.67 13.49
C ASN A 130 -3.21 -5.49 13.55
N PHE A 131 -3.09 -4.69 12.47
CA PHE A 131 -2.31 -3.46 12.53
C PHE A 131 -2.96 -2.43 13.46
N LEU A 132 -4.28 -2.30 13.42
CA LEU A 132 -5.02 -1.40 14.30
C LEU A 132 -4.87 -1.82 15.76
N ALA A 133 -4.83 -3.13 16.07
CA ALA A 133 -4.54 -3.63 17.41
C ALA A 133 -3.11 -3.26 17.86
N ALA A 134 -2.10 -3.40 16.99
CA ALA A 134 -0.74 -2.93 17.28
C ALA A 134 -0.72 -1.43 17.60
N LYS A 135 -1.35 -0.62 16.74
CA LYS A 135 -1.44 0.84 16.90
C LYS A 135 -2.15 1.23 18.21
N ALA A 136 -3.25 0.58 18.54
CA ALA A 136 -4.02 0.86 19.76
C ALA A 136 -3.25 0.52 21.06
N ASN A 137 -2.29 -0.40 20.99
CA ASN A 137 -1.46 -0.82 22.12
C ASN A 137 -0.08 -0.13 22.16
N LEU A 138 0.19 0.82 21.26
CA LEU A 138 1.50 1.49 21.18
C LEU A 138 1.89 2.22 22.48
N ASN A 139 0.92 2.74 23.24
CA ASN A 139 1.16 3.38 24.52
C ASN A 139 1.73 2.43 25.59
N ARG A 140 1.55 1.11 25.44
CA ARG A 140 2.01 0.10 26.42
C ARG A 140 3.52 -0.13 26.37
N ILE A 141 4.18 0.24 25.26
CA ILE A 141 5.62 0.06 25.14
C ILE A 141 6.42 1.22 25.78
N GLY A 142 5.74 2.22 26.37
CA GLY A 142 6.39 3.43 26.88
C GLY A 142 6.89 4.33 25.72
N THR A 143 8.04 4.99 25.91
CA THR A 143 8.64 5.79 24.84
C THR A 143 9.17 4.90 23.72
N PRO A 144 8.65 5.01 22.48
CA PRO A 144 9.20 4.25 21.35
C PRO A 144 10.65 4.63 21.06
N ARG A 145 11.51 3.62 20.84
CA ARG A 145 12.95 3.84 20.60
C ARG A 145 13.41 3.29 19.26
N ARG A 146 12.77 2.24 18.76
CA ARG A 146 13.07 1.68 17.46
C ARG A 146 11.84 1.14 16.76
N TYR A 147 11.80 1.33 15.45
CA TYR A 147 10.94 0.60 14.53
C TYR A 147 11.81 -0.24 13.61
N PHE A 148 11.50 -1.51 13.50
CA PHE A 148 12.11 -2.42 12.53
C PHE A 148 11.02 -3.08 11.69
N ALA A 149 11.19 -3.09 10.37
CA ALA A 149 10.32 -3.85 9.48
C ALA A 149 11.11 -4.50 8.34
N SER A 150 10.71 -5.70 7.97
CA SER A 150 11.30 -6.45 6.87
C SER A 150 10.21 -7.01 5.97
N PHE A 151 10.27 -6.69 4.66
CA PHE A 151 9.52 -7.41 3.65
C PHE A 151 10.44 -7.78 2.50
N CYS A 152 10.95 -9.00 2.56
CA CYS A 152 11.85 -9.58 1.57
C CYS A 152 11.23 -10.85 1.04
N GLN A 153 10.83 -10.84 -0.23
CA GLN A 153 10.22 -11.96 -0.92
C GLN A 153 10.83 -12.13 -2.29
N TYR A 154 11.49 -13.27 -2.51
CA TYR A 154 12.02 -13.61 -3.83
C TYR A 154 10.90 -13.61 -4.87
N SER A 155 10.99 -12.73 -5.85
CA SER A 155 9.97 -12.59 -6.88
C SER A 155 10.00 -13.75 -7.87
N SER A 156 8.84 -14.35 -8.15
CA SER A 156 8.71 -15.34 -9.23
C SER A 156 9.12 -14.80 -10.61
N ARG A 157 9.22 -13.47 -10.75
CA ARG A 157 9.66 -12.82 -11.99
C ARG A 157 11.17 -12.64 -12.08
N TYR A 158 11.91 -12.87 -10.97
CA TYR A 158 13.34 -12.63 -10.94
C TYR A 158 14.14 -13.72 -11.70
N ASP A 159 13.64 -14.96 -11.77
CA ASP A 159 14.26 -16.00 -12.60
C ASP A 159 14.23 -15.61 -14.08
N LYS A 160 13.09 -15.09 -14.56
CA LYS A 160 13.00 -14.55 -15.93
C LYS A 160 13.94 -13.37 -16.17
N PHE A 161 14.11 -12.51 -15.16
CA PHE A 161 15.08 -11.42 -15.23
C PHE A 161 16.51 -11.94 -15.40
N LYS A 162 16.92 -12.98 -14.68
CA LYS A 162 18.23 -13.64 -14.82
C LYS A 162 18.42 -14.28 -16.21
N GLU A 163 17.32 -14.70 -16.85
CA GLU A 163 17.30 -15.20 -18.24
C GLU A 163 17.30 -14.06 -19.27
N GLY A 164 17.37 -12.79 -18.86
CA GLY A 164 17.38 -11.61 -19.75
C GLY A 164 15.98 -11.08 -20.11
N VAL A 165 14.91 -11.60 -19.52
CA VAL A 165 13.52 -11.16 -19.77
C VAL A 165 13.05 -10.22 -18.65
N VAL A 166 12.95 -8.92 -18.95
CA VAL A 166 12.51 -7.91 -17.98
C VAL A 166 10.99 -7.84 -17.95
N LEU A 167 10.39 -8.40 -16.90
CA LEU A 167 8.95 -8.32 -16.66
C LEU A 167 8.57 -7.06 -15.87
N ASN A 168 7.28 -6.72 -15.83
CA ASN A 168 6.75 -5.45 -15.30
C ASN A 168 7.34 -5.01 -13.95
N ALA A 169 7.54 -5.95 -13.01
CA ALA A 169 8.05 -5.65 -11.67
C ALA A 169 9.46 -5.04 -11.63
N PHE A 170 10.22 -5.16 -12.73
CA PHE A 170 11.60 -4.70 -12.86
C PHE A 170 11.77 -3.68 -13.99
N ARG A 171 10.69 -3.02 -14.40
CA ARG A 171 10.68 -2.03 -15.50
C ARG A 171 10.59 -0.61 -14.96
N PRO A 172 11.61 0.24 -15.12
CA PRO A 172 11.59 1.64 -14.67
C PRO A 172 10.54 2.47 -15.41
N GLU A 173 10.18 2.12 -16.67
CA GLU A 173 9.13 2.81 -17.44
C GLU A 173 7.74 2.65 -16.84
N LEU A 174 7.56 1.66 -15.96
CA LEU A 174 6.31 1.43 -15.24
C LEU A 174 6.34 1.98 -13.81
N ALA A 175 7.37 2.74 -13.45
CA ALA A 175 7.64 3.23 -12.10
C ALA A 175 7.65 2.08 -11.07
N ASN A 176 8.32 0.98 -11.40
CA ASN A 176 8.44 -0.22 -10.55
C ASN A 176 9.86 -0.37 -10.00
N GLY A 177 10.03 -1.30 -9.08
CA GLY A 177 11.24 -1.61 -8.36
C GLY A 177 10.88 -2.27 -7.03
N ALA A 178 11.86 -2.69 -6.25
CA ALA A 178 11.58 -3.37 -4.99
C ALA A 178 10.99 -2.41 -3.93
N MET A 179 11.45 -1.17 -3.85
CA MET A 179 10.91 -0.17 -2.92
C MET A 179 9.45 0.15 -3.23
N MET A 180 9.15 0.42 -4.50
CA MET A 180 7.79 0.78 -4.93
C MET A 180 6.80 -0.36 -4.74
N ASP A 181 7.20 -1.61 -5.04
CA ASP A 181 6.28 -2.73 -5.02
C ASP A 181 6.08 -3.35 -3.62
N ILE A 182 7.17 -3.55 -2.88
CA ILE A 182 7.13 -4.22 -1.57
C ILE A 182 7.72 -3.39 -0.42
N GLY A 183 8.72 -2.56 -0.66
CA GLY A 183 9.29 -1.67 0.35
C GLY A 183 8.27 -0.70 0.91
N VAL A 184 7.32 -0.25 0.11
CA VAL A 184 6.19 0.61 0.52
C VAL A 184 5.43 0.04 1.74
N TYR A 185 5.30 -1.29 1.84
CA TYR A 185 4.67 -1.94 3.00
C TYR A 185 5.46 -1.85 4.30
N THR A 186 6.74 -1.52 4.23
CA THR A 186 7.57 -1.28 5.42
C THR A 186 7.59 0.20 5.82
N ILE A 187 7.41 1.10 4.86
CA ILE A 187 7.43 2.56 5.05
C ILE A 187 6.04 3.09 5.46
N TYR A 188 4.98 2.67 4.78
CA TYR A 188 3.65 3.22 5.03
C TYR A 188 3.17 3.02 6.48
N PRO A 189 3.28 1.80 7.09
CA PRO A 189 2.97 1.61 8.50
C PRO A 189 3.81 2.46 9.44
N LEU A 190 5.09 2.67 9.14
CA LEU A 190 5.97 3.56 9.89
C LEU A 190 5.44 4.99 9.87
N VAL A 191 5.04 5.49 8.71
CA VAL A 191 4.46 6.84 8.55
C VAL A 191 3.14 6.97 9.31
N VAL A 192 2.27 5.96 9.27
CA VAL A 192 1.00 5.96 10.03
C VAL A 192 1.23 6.02 11.54
N LEU A 193 2.33 5.45 12.03
CA LEU A 193 2.65 5.41 13.47
C LEU A 193 3.43 6.63 13.94
N PHE A 194 4.39 7.13 13.15
CA PHE A 194 5.40 8.09 13.61
C PHE A 194 5.57 9.30 12.67
N GLY A 195 4.86 9.36 11.55
CA GLY A 195 4.93 10.47 10.61
C GLY A 195 6.25 10.54 9.83
N LYS A 196 6.66 11.76 9.48
CA LYS A 196 7.82 12.03 8.63
C LYS A 196 9.13 11.98 9.42
N PRO A 197 10.17 11.25 8.94
CA PRO A 197 11.48 11.25 9.55
C PRO A 197 12.24 12.58 9.31
N GLN A 198 13.22 12.87 10.19
CA GLN A 198 14.11 14.02 10.09
C GLN A 198 15.27 13.78 9.10
N ALA A 199 15.72 12.53 8.98
CA ALA A 199 16.80 12.14 8.07
C ALA A 199 16.59 10.71 7.56
N ILE A 200 17.08 10.46 6.36
CA ILE A 200 16.98 9.17 5.65
C ILE A 200 18.36 8.81 5.11
N ASN A 201 18.79 7.58 5.33
CA ASN A 201 19.98 6.99 4.72
C ASN A 201 19.62 5.64 4.11
N ALA A 202 19.80 5.51 2.80
CA ALA A 202 19.43 4.33 2.04
C ALA A 202 20.65 3.72 1.33
N GLN A 203 20.74 2.40 1.37
CA GLN A 203 21.67 1.60 0.60
C GLN A 203 20.93 0.44 -0.06
N GLY A 204 21.34 0.04 -1.25
CA GLY A 204 20.65 -1.02 -1.96
C GLY A 204 21.42 -1.56 -3.15
N VAL A 205 20.84 -2.57 -3.78
CA VAL A 205 21.34 -3.18 -5.01
C VAL A 205 20.43 -2.79 -6.14
N VAL A 206 20.95 -1.92 -7.03
CA VAL A 206 20.30 -1.60 -8.32
C VAL A 206 20.65 -2.69 -9.30
N ILE A 207 19.65 -3.29 -9.93
CA ILE A 207 19.81 -4.36 -10.92
C ILE A 207 19.97 -3.78 -12.33
N SER A 208 20.36 -4.61 -13.30
CA SER A 208 20.73 -4.16 -14.67
C SER A 208 19.63 -3.44 -15.44
N SER A 209 18.36 -3.54 -15.03
CA SER A 209 17.27 -2.76 -15.64
C SER A 209 17.18 -1.31 -15.13
N GLY A 210 17.95 -0.94 -14.11
CA GLY A 210 17.95 0.41 -13.54
C GLY A 210 17.01 0.61 -12.36
N VAL A 211 16.30 -0.43 -11.91
CA VAL A 211 15.50 -0.39 -10.69
C VAL A 211 16.22 -1.08 -9.53
N ASP A 212 15.80 -0.79 -8.32
CA ASP A 212 16.28 -1.47 -7.12
C ASP A 212 15.72 -2.90 -7.02
N GLY A 213 16.60 -3.86 -6.74
CA GLY A 213 16.23 -5.25 -6.45
C GLY A 213 16.02 -5.50 -4.96
N GLN A 214 16.78 -4.77 -4.12
CA GLN A 214 16.68 -4.81 -2.65
C GLN A 214 17.31 -3.57 -2.03
N GLY A 215 17.00 -3.31 -0.76
CA GLY A 215 17.64 -2.25 -0.01
C GLY A 215 17.41 -2.32 1.48
N ALA A 216 18.16 -1.47 2.19
CA ALA A 216 18.05 -1.18 3.60
C ALA A 216 17.96 0.34 3.77
N VAL A 217 17.05 0.80 4.60
CA VAL A 217 16.84 2.23 4.87
C VAL A 217 16.86 2.46 6.37
N ASN A 218 17.73 3.36 6.81
CA ASN A 218 17.73 3.88 8.17
C ASN A 218 17.14 5.27 8.19
N MET A 219 16.23 5.52 9.12
CA MET A 219 15.53 6.79 9.27
C MET A 219 15.62 7.29 10.70
N GLN A 220 15.87 8.59 10.86
CA GLN A 220 16.00 9.25 12.16
C GLN A 220 14.74 10.06 12.47
N TYR A 221 14.23 9.88 13.67
CA TYR A 221 13.18 10.69 14.29
C TYR A 221 13.73 11.31 15.59
N ASP A 222 12.93 12.14 16.25
CA ASP A 222 13.28 12.63 17.59
C ASP A 222 13.12 11.49 18.62
N GLY A 223 14.25 11.05 19.16
CA GLY A 223 14.32 9.98 20.17
C GLY A 223 14.01 8.57 19.68
N LEU A 224 13.78 8.37 18.37
CA LEU A 224 13.49 7.07 17.75
C LEU A 224 14.29 6.93 16.45
N ASN A 225 14.76 5.74 16.16
CA ASN A 225 15.25 5.39 14.82
C ASN A 225 14.45 4.25 14.20
N ALA A 226 14.34 4.25 12.87
CA ALA A 226 13.69 3.18 12.14
C ALA A 226 14.69 2.53 11.16
N THR A 227 14.59 1.22 11.00
CA THR A 227 15.32 0.45 10.01
C THR A 227 14.35 -0.43 9.25
N VAL A 228 14.36 -0.32 7.92
CA VAL A 228 13.53 -1.18 7.07
C VAL A 228 14.39 -1.92 6.05
N LEU A 229 14.01 -3.18 5.81
CA LEU A 229 14.62 -4.05 4.81
C LEU A 229 13.56 -4.44 3.79
N TYR A 230 13.93 -4.42 2.52
CA TYR A 230 13.04 -4.87 1.45
C TYR A 230 13.84 -5.57 0.34
N SER A 231 13.28 -6.61 -0.26
CA SER A 231 13.94 -7.34 -1.34
C SER A 231 12.96 -8.10 -2.23
N LYS A 232 13.17 -8.02 -3.55
CA LYS A 232 12.52 -8.88 -4.55
C LYS A 232 13.47 -9.95 -5.09
N ILE A 233 14.72 -9.98 -4.63
CA ILE A 233 15.78 -10.87 -5.10
C ILE A 233 16.31 -11.80 -4.03
N ALA A 234 15.84 -11.69 -2.79
CA ALA A 234 16.13 -12.56 -1.66
C ALA A 234 14.92 -12.65 -0.73
N ASN A 235 14.85 -13.73 0.08
CA ASN A 235 13.84 -13.90 1.12
C ASN A 235 14.37 -13.48 2.49
N SER A 236 13.46 -13.06 3.39
CA SER A 236 13.71 -12.93 4.83
C SER A 236 12.54 -13.50 5.62
N GLN A 237 12.85 -14.03 6.81
CA GLN A 237 11.87 -14.51 7.78
C GLN A 237 11.77 -13.58 9.01
N LEU A 238 12.43 -12.42 8.96
CA LEU A 238 12.43 -11.48 10.08
C LEU A 238 11.05 -10.82 10.22
N PRO A 239 10.46 -10.86 11.43
CA PRO A 239 9.24 -10.11 11.73
C PRO A 239 9.50 -8.61 11.78
N ALA A 240 8.44 -7.80 11.83
CA ALA A 240 8.53 -6.41 12.22
C ALA A 240 8.42 -6.27 13.73
N GLU A 241 9.09 -5.24 14.29
CA GLU A 241 9.11 -4.98 15.72
C GLU A 241 9.10 -3.48 16.02
N ILE A 242 8.32 -3.10 17.04
CA ILE A 242 8.31 -1.74 17.59
C ILE A 242 8.83 -1.86 19.02
N GLU A 243 10.02 -1.32 19.26
CA GLU A 243 10.70 -1.40 20.55
C GLU A 243 10.50 -0.10 21.33
N GLY A 244 10.12 -0.22 22.60
CA GLY A 244 9.98 0.89 23.53
C GLY A 244 10.63 0.62 24.88
N GLU A 245 10.62 1.62 25.76
CA GLU A 245 11.28 1.55 27.07
C GLU A 245 10.57 0.58 28.03
N ASP A 246 9.28 0.33 27.83
CA ASP A 246 8.47 -0.52 28.72
C ASP A 246 8.00 -1.82 28.06
N GLY A 247 8.37 -2.07 26.80
CA GLY A 247 8.05 -3.30 26.09
C GLY A 247 8.18 -3.19 24.59
N ASN A 248 7.84 -4.27 23.90
CA ASN A 248 7.93 -4.38 22.44
C ASN A 248 6.61 -4.91 21.87
N ILE A 249 6.28 -4.49 20.64
CA ILE A 249 5.22 -5.09 19.85
C ILE A 249 5.86 -5.78 18.65
N LEU A 250 5.64 -7.09 18.53
CA LEU A 250 6.10 -7.92 17.42
C LEU A 250 4.94 -8.14 16.43
N ILE A 251 5.22 -8.08 15.12
CA ILE A 251 4.27 -8.30 14.03
C ILE A 251 4.92 -9.26 13.04
N ASP A 252 4.39 -10.48 12.87
CA ASP A 252 5.06 -11.49 12.07
C ASP A 252 5.23 -11.11 10.60
N ARG A 253 4.24 -10.45 10.00
CA ARG A 253 4.26 -9.99 8.61
C ARG A 253 3.68 -8.59 8.50
N ILE A 254 4.52 -7.62 8.18
CA ILE A 254 4.09 -6.22 8.12
C ILE A 254 3.12 -5.93 6.94
N GLN A 255 3.25 -6.63 5.84
CA GLN A 255 2.41 -6.48 4.64
C GLN A 255 1.01 -7.11 4.79
N THR A 256 0.89 -8.06 5.71
CA THR A 256 -0.39 -8.69 6.13
C THR A 256 -0.22 -9.02 7.61
N PRO A 257 -0.46 -8.05 8.50
CA PRO A 257 -0.17 -8.17 9.93
C PRO A 257 -0.88 -9.37 10.57
N VAL A 258 -0.09 -10.31 11.11
CA VAL A 258 -0.57 -11.49 11.81
C VAL A 258 0.28 -11.72 13.07
N ASN A 259 -0.24 -12.50 14.01
CA ASN A 259 0.45 -12.86 15.25
C ASN A 259 1.05 -11.65 15.98
N VAL A 260 0.28 -10.55 16.05
CA VAL A 260 0.71 -9.35 16.77
C VAL A 260 0.77 -9.67 18.26
N ARG A 261 1.93 -9.45 18.87
CA ARG A 261 2.17 -9.76 20.28
C ARG A 261 2.84 -8.59 20.99
N PHE A 262 2.40 -8.35 22.21
CA PHE A 262 3.05 -7.43 23.15
C PHE A 262 3.93 -8.22 24.12
N TYR A 263 5.17 -7.77 24.29
CA TYR A 263 6.15 -8.27 25.25
C TYR A 263 6.47 -7.15 26.23
N PRO A 264 6.05 -7.23 27.49
CA PRO A 264 6.42 -6.23 28.52
C PRO A 264 7.92 -6.27 28.76
N ARG A 265 8.49 -5.13 29.16
CA ARG A 265 9.90 -5.05 29.59
C ARG A 265 10.15 -6.05 30.70
N GLN A 266 11.13 -6.89 30.51
CA GLN A 266 11.60 -7.80 31.55
C GLN A 266 12.57 -7.07 32.48
N ALA A 267 12.50 -7.39 33.77
CA ALA A 267 13.50 -6.91 34.72
C ALA A 267 14.90 -7.46 34.33
N PRO A 268 15.99 -6.71 34.61
CA PRO A 268 17.34 -7.22 34.35
C PRO A 268 17.55 -8.58 35.02
N ALA A 269 17.82 -9.58 34.20
CA ALA A 269 17.98 -10.94 34.69
C ALA A 269 19.39 -11.18 35.23
N SER A 270 19.48 -11.96 36.28
CA SER A 270 20.73 -12.51 36.82
C SER A 270 21.08 -13.89 36.22
N GLY A 271 20.78 -14.13 34.94
CA GLY A 271 21.02 -15.45 34.31
C GLY A 271 20.27 -15.71 33.01
N HIS A 272 20.28 -16.93 32.50
CA HIS A 272 19.62 -17.37 31.29
C HIS A 272 18.08 -17.35 31.45
N GLU A 273 17.43 -16.24 31.15
CA GLU A 273 15.97 -16.16 31.17
C GLU A 273 15.34 -16.80 29.94
N LYS A 274 14.28 -17.58 30.19
CA LYS A 274 13.37 -18.00 29.11
C LYS A 274 12.65 -16.78 28.58
N ARG A 275 12.65 -16.57 27.25
CA ARG A 275 11.75 -15.62 26.63
C ARG A 275 10.33 -15.95 27.05
N THR A 276 9.62 -14.99 27.66
CA THR A 276 8.21 -15.15 27.99
C THR A 276 7.38 -15.23 26.71
N GLU A 277 6.31 -15.98 26.72
CA GLU A 277 5.31 -15.90 25.66
C GLU A 277 4.67 -14.51 25.73
N GLY A 278 4.73 -13.74 24.62
CA GLY A 278 4.09 -12.44 24.55
C GLY A 278 2.57 -12.56 24.57
N GLU A 279 1.91 -11.54 25.09
CA GLU A 279 0.46 -11.42 25.04
C GLU A 279 0.00 -11.27 23.58
N LEU A 280 -0.90 -12.13 23.12
CA LEU A 280 -1.47 -12.06 21.78
C LEU A 280 -2.46 -10.89 21.70
N LEU A 281 -2.17 -9.94 20.80
CA LEU A 281 -3.02 -8.78 20.52
C LEU A 281 -3.87 -8.98 19.24
N SER A 282 -3.49 -9.97 18.41
CA SER A 282 -4.22 -10.25 17.16
C SER A 282 -5.68 -10.53 17.42
N GLN A 283 -6.50 -9.95 16.56
CA GLN A 283 -7.92 -10.22 16.48
C GLN A 283 -8.19 -11.35 15.48
N PRO A 284 -9.29 -12.11 15.63
CA PRO A 284 -9.74 -13.04 14.62
C PRO A 284 -9.90 -12.33 13.26
N GLU A 285 -9.42 -12.96 12.19
CA GLU A 285 -9.66 -12.48 10.83
C GLU A 285 -11.06 -12.96 10.39
N GLU A 286 -12.04 -12.07 10.48
CA GLU A 286 -13.44 -12.36 10.13
C GLU A 286 -13.70 -12.20 8.63
N HIS A 287 -12.84 -11.45 7.93
CA HIS A 287 -12.99 -11.10 6.52
C HIS A 287 -11.69 -11.30 5.75
N ASN A 288 -11.81 -11.33 4.43
CA ASN A 288 -10.68 -11.28 3.51
C ASN A 288 -9.84 -10.02 3.75
N GLU A 289 -8.51 -10.11 3.60
CA GLU A 289 -7.57 -9.00 3.86
C GLU A 289 -7.85 -7.72 3.05
N TYR A 290 -8.51 -7.82 1.88
CA TYR A 290 -8.89 -6.68 1.04
C TYR A 290 -10.25 -6.07 1.41
N TYR A 291 -11.05 -6.73 2.24
CA TYR A 291 -12.33 -6.22 2.71
C TYR A 291 -12.19 -4.89 3.45
N TYR A 292 -11.22 -4.79 4.35
CA TYR A 292 -11.10 -3.65 5.26
C TYR A 292 -10.79 -2.33 4.55
N GLU A 293 -10.01 -2.36 3.48
CA GLU A 293 -9.71 -1.15 2.69
C GLU A 293 -10.91 -0.73 1.84
N VAL A 294 -11.64 -1.68 1.26
CA VAL A 294 -12.85 -1.36 0.49
C VAL A 294 -13.95 -0.85 1.41
N LYS A 295 -14.11 -1.46 2.60
CA LYS A 295 -15.05 -1.00 3.61
C LYS A 295 -14.75 0.43 4.05
N GLU A 296 -13.51 0.75 4.43
CA GLU A 296 -13.12 2.13 4.79
C GLU A 296 -13.43 3.11 3.65
N PHE A 297 -13.15 2.73 2.42
CA PHE A 297 -13.41 3.58 1.27
C PHE A 297 -14.92 3.82 1.04
N ILE A 298 -15.75 2.78 1.17
CA ILE A 298 -17.22 2.92 1.13
C ILE A 298 -17.71 3.83 2.27
N ASP A 299 -17.18 3.66 3.49
CA ASP A 299 -17.51 4.51 4.64
C ASP A 299 -17.16 5.98 4.38
N LEU A 300 -16.05 6.28 3.68
CA LEU A 300 -15.71 7.66 3.26
C LEU A 300 -16.79 8.26 2.37
N ILE A 301 -17.22 7.50 1.35
CA ILE A 301 -18.22 7.94 0.39
C ILE A 301 -19.55 8.23 1.09
N GLU A 302 -20.05 7.31 1.90
CA GLU A 302 -21.32 7.45 2.63
C GLU A 302 -21.31 8.63 3.62
N GLN A 303 -20.14 8.90 4.23
CA GLN A 303 -19.98 10.00 5.18
C GLN A 303 -19.62 11.33 4.52
N GLY A 304 -19.48 11.38 3.19
CA GLY A 304 -19.06 12.58 2.46
C GLY A 304 -17.66 13.05 2.81
N ARG A 305 -16.77 12.12 3.22
CA ARG A 305 -15.36 12.41 3.53
C ARG A 305 -14.50 12.20 2.30
N VAL A 306 -13.50 13.04 2.11
CA VAL A 306 -12.56 12.97 0.97
C VAL A 306 -11.34 12.11 1.25
N GLU A 307 -11.01 11.85 2.53
CA GLU A 307 -9.83 11.07 2.92
C GLU A 307 -10.06 10.23 4.18
N SER A 308 -9.31 9.13 4.30
CA SER A 308 -9.26 8.28 5.50
C SER A 308 -8.42 8.94 6.61
N LYS A 309 -8.73 8.58 7.86
CA LYS A 309 -7.89 8.99 9.01
C LYS A 309 -6.61 8.15 9.15
N ILE A 310 -6.60 6.95 8.59
CA ILE A 310 -5.46 6.02 8.64
C ILE A 310 -4.66 6.13 7.34
N ASN A 311 -5.29 5.83 6.21
CA ASN A 311 -4.69 6.02 4.88
C ASN A 311 -4.99 7.44 4.41
N SER A 312 -4.50 8.44 5.17
CA SER A 312 -4.73 9.85 4.87
C SER A 312 -3.91 10.29 3.67
N HIS A 313 -4.34 11.37 3.02
CA HIS A 313 -3.59 11.99 1.94
C HIS A 313 -2.16 12.35 2.36
N GLU A 314 -1.99 12.88 3.59
CA GLU A 314 -0.68 13.23 4.13
C GLU A 314 0.22 12.01 4.31
N ASN A 315 -0.32 10.89 4.80
CA ASN A 315 0.44 9.66 4.98
C ASN A 315 0.92 9.10 3.63
N SER A 316 0.08 9.13 2.59
CA SER A 316 0.46 8.70 1.23
C SER A 316 1.53 9.61 0.63
N ILE A 317 1.38 10.93 0.76
CA ILE A 317 2.39 11.91 0.28
C ILE A 317 3.72 11.71 1.02
N THR A 318 3.70 11.65 2.35
CA THR A 318 4.90 11.46 3.17
C THR A 318 5.60 10.13 2.84
N THR A 319 4.85 9.06 2.64
CA THR A 319 5.42 7.77 2.21
C THR A 319 6.15 7.90 0.87
N LEU A 320 5.55 8.57 -0.11
CA LEU A 320 6.20 8.79 -1.40
C LEU A 320 7.39 9.75 -1.32
N GLU A 321 7.36 10.78 -0.45
CA GLU A 321 8.53 11.64 -0.20
C GLU A 321 9.73 10.84 0.33
N ILE A 322 9.48 9.88 1.23
CA ILE A 322 10.52 8.97 1.74
C ILE A 322 11.03 8.08 0.61
N ILE A 323 10.13 7.49 -0.17
CA ILE A 323 10.48 6.63 -1.32
C ILE A 323 11.27 7.41 -2.38
N ASP A 324 10.89 8.64 -2.68
CA ASP A 324 11.59 9.51 -3.63
C ASP A 324 13.03 9.79 -3.16
N GLU A 325 13.22 10.06 -1.87
CA GLU A 325 14.55 10.27 -1.30
C GLU A 325 15.38 8.97 -1.32
N VAL A 326 14.78 7.82 -1.03
CA VAL A 326 15.46 6.51 -1.14
C VAL A 326 15.89 6.28 -2.59
N ARG A 327 15.01 6.46 -3.57
CA ARG A 327 15.32 6.32 -5.00
C ARG A 327 16.44 7.27 -5.43
N ARG A 328 16.38 8.53 -4.97
CA ARG A 328 17.43 9.53 -5.25
C ARG A 328 18.80 9.06 -4.75
N GLN A 329 18.88 8.53 -3.53
CA GLN A 329 20.14 8.03 -2.95
C GLN A 329 20.67 6.79 -3.69
N LEU A 330 19.77 5.91 -4.18
CA LEU A 330 20.12 4.73 -4.95
C LEU A 330 20.41 5.02 -6.42
N GLY A 331 20.10 6.21 -6.93
CA GLY A 331 20.20 6.56 -8.34
C GLY A 331 19.10 5.96 -9.22
N VAL A 332 17.98 5.52 -8.64
CA VAL A 332 16.81 4.99 -9.38
C VAL A 332 15.95 6.15 -9.86
N ARG A 333 15.71 6.21 -11.16
CA ARG A 333 14.93 7.27 -11.81
C ARG A 333 13.82 6.71 -12.67
N TYR A 334 12.70 7.44 -12.74
CA TYR A 334 11.57 7.15 -13.61
C TYR A 334 11.34 8.32 -14.57
N SER A 335 10.70 8.08 -15.72
CA SER A 335 10.32 9.15 -16.67
C SER A 335 9.46 10.24 -16.02
N SER A 336 8.59 9.86 -15.08
CA SER A 336 7.75 10.80 -14.30
C SER A 336 8.54 11.75 -13.37
N ASP A 337 9.82 11.53 -13.15
CA ASP A 337 10.66 12.44 -12.34
C ASP A 337 11.16 13.65 -13.12
N GLU A 338 11.12 13.61 -14.47
CA GLU A 338 11.67 14.65 -15.37
C GLU A 338 10.67 15.80 -15.66
N GLU A 339 9.40 15.65 -15.33
CA GLU A 339 8.34 16.67 -15.48
C GLU A 339 8.20 17.52 -14.19
#